data_640d8835427ab35609d2d8735b8d2d85
#
_entry.id   640d8835427ab35609d2d8735b8d2d85
#
_cell.length_a   1.000
_cell.length_b   1.000
_cell.length_c   1.000
_cell.angle_alpha   90.00
_cell.angle_beta   90.00
_cell.angle_gamma   90.00
#
_symmetry.space_group_name_H-M   'P 1'
#
loop_
_entity.id
_entity.type
_entity.pdbx_description
1 polymer ?
#
loop_
_entity_poly.entity_id
_entity_poly.type
_entity_poly.pdbx_seq_one_letter_code
_entity_poly.pdbx_strand_id
1 'polypeptide(L)'
;MTPVGPAVRGEAPVTLREIRVAFFRNLNLGQARSHSPTSSQLLDAFVEAGARAPSHVGTNGTVVYYHSTGPTLVRRVAKLLTPMCGYHDMVTVRSGSALIELHRRLRGLRDGEVILYDTTPGFDPPTPIESDDGLIVISLDHRRAITQHRLGSRPTAAGPFIASLVGVPTTTRSITTMRRVADRVREYAGA
;
A
#
# COMPACT_ATOMS: atom_id res chain seq x y z
N MET A 1 7.68 17.99 -18.05
CA MET A 1 6.23 18.15 -18.32
C MET A 1 5.52 16.94 -17.78
N THR A 2 4.77 17.10 -16.69
CA THR A 2 4.01 16.02 -16.05
C THR A 2 2.65 15.94 -16.75
N PRO A 3 2.19 14.80 -17.23
CA PRO A 3 0.86 14.71 -17.82
C PRO A 3 -0.20 14.88 -16.72
N VAL A 4 -0.93 15.97 -16.79
CA VAL A 4 -2.17 16.19 -16.04
C VAL A 4 -3.16 15.16 -16.58
N GLY A 5 -3.62 14.25 -15.72
CA GLY A 5 -4.65 13.29 -16.10
C GLY A 5 -5.94 14.02 -16.56
N PRO A 6 -6.69 13.46 -17.52
CA PRO A 6 -7.84 14.13 -18.07
C PRO A 6 -8.92 14.34 -17.01
N ALA A 7 -9.28 15.59 -16.77
CA ALA A 7 -10.49 15.95 -16.05
C ALA A 7 -11.70 15.44 -16.86
N VAL A 8 -12.37 14.40 -16.40
CA VAL A 8 -13.62 13.91 -16.96
C VAL A 8 -14.69 14.94 -16.64
N ARG A 9 -15.10 15.70 -17.64
CA ARG A 9 -16.16 16.71 -17.52
C ARG A 9 -17.50 16.00 -17.29
N GLY A 10 -18.17 16.26 -16.15
CA GLY A 10 -19.56 15.91 -15.91
C GLY A 10 -19.84 14.81 -14.89
N GLU A 11 -18.83 14.18 -14.28
CA GLU A 11 -19.06 13.26 -13.16
C GLU A 11 -19.11 14.02 -11.82
N ALA A 12 -19.97 13.53 -10.90
CA ALA A 12 -20.02 14.03 -9.52
C ALA A 12 -18.62 13.95 -8.87
N PRO A 13 -18.27 14.87 -7.96
CA PRO A 13 -16.97 14.88 -7.32
C PRO A 13 -16.70 13.53 -6.65
N VAL A 14 -15.57 12.90 -7.02
CA VAL A 14 -15.18 11.60 -6.49
C VAL A 14 -14.85 11.72 -5.02
N THR A 15 -15.49 10.92 -4.20
CA THR A 15 -15.26 10.94 -2.75
C THR A 15 -14.01 10.15 -2.38
N LEU A 16 -13.33 10.52 -1.28
CA LEU A 16 -12.20 9.74 -0.72
C LEU A 16 -12.57 8.27 -0.44
N ARG A 17 -13.88 7.96 -0.31
CA ARG A 17 -14.36 6.59 -0.10
C ARG A 17 -14.30 5.74 -1.36
N GLU A 18 -14.30 6.33 -2.55
CA GLU A 18 -14.22 5.63 -3.84
C GLU A 18 -12.77 5.44 -4.28
N ILE A 19 -11.85 6.22 -3.73
CA ILE A 19 -10.42 6.05 -3.97
C ILE A 19 -9.93 4.83 -3.19
N ARG A 20 -9.27 3.93 -3.89
CA ARG A 20 -8.64 2.73 -3.35
C ARG A 20 -7.16 2.73 -3.65
N VAL A 21 -6.39 2.12 -2.75
CA VAL A 21 -4.97 1.88 -2.97
C VAL A 21 -4.68 0.42 -2.70
N ALA A 22 -4.14 -0.26 -3.69
CA ALA A 22 -3.64 -1.63 -3.59
C ALA A 22 -2.14 -1.62 -3.31
N PHE A 23 -1.73 -2.49 -2.40
CA PHE A 23 -0.33 -2.71 -2.02
C PHE A 23 0.00 -4.18 -2.27
N PHE A 24 0.76 -4.44 -3.30
CA PHE A 24 1.24 -5.77 -3.67
C PHE A 24 2.48 -6.13 -2.85
N ARG A 25 2.50 -7.30 -2.26
CA ARG A 25 3.68 -7.85 -1.62
C ARG A 25 4.65 -8.36 -2.68
N ASN A 26 5.97 -8.19 -2.46
CA ASN A 26 7.05 -8.70 -3.31
C ASN A 26 6.93 -8.36 -4.82
N LEU A 27 6.25 -7.28 -5.17
CA LEU A 27 6.10 -6.87 -6.56
C LEU A 27 6.98 -5.65 -6.83
N ASN A 28 8.01 -5.83 -7.67
CA ASN A 28 8.94 -4.78 -8.08
C ASN A 28 8.87 -4.59 -9.60
N LEU A 29 8.15 -3.56 -10.04
CA LEU A 29 7.89 -3.30 -11.45
C LEU A 29 9.16 -3.21 -12.30
N GLY A 30 9.14 -3.86 -13.46
CA GLY A 30 10.25 -3.83 -14.42
C GLY A 30 11.44 -4.72 -14.08
N GLN A 31 11.38 -5.53 -13.04
CA GLN A 31 12.42 -6.49 -12.71
C GLN A 31 12.05 -7.88 -13.29
N ALA A 32 12.57 -8.21 -14.45
CA ALA A 32 12.26 -9.45 -15.18
C ALA A 32 12.52 -10.75 -14.37
N ARG A 33 13.41 -10.72 -13.37
CA ARG A 33 13.76 -11.87 -12.53
C ARG A 33 12.85 -12.07 -11.31
N SER A 34 11.88 -11.19 -11.05
CA SER A 34 11.11 -11.16 -9.81
C SER A 34 9.63 -11.53 -9.96
N HIS A 35 9.25 -12.24 -11.02
CA HIS A 35 7.83 -12.52 -11.30
C HIS A 35 6.94 -11.26 -11.22
N SER A 36 7.49 -10.14 -11.69
CA SER A 36 6.83 -8.84 -11.64
C SER A 36 6.46 -8.37 -13.04
N PRO A 37 5.26 -7.83 -13.22
CA PRO A 37 4.84 -7.24 -14.48
C PRO A 37 5.60 -5.92 -14.74
N THR A 38 5.56 -5.44 -15.97
CA THR A 38 5.88 -4.06 -16.27
C THR A 38 4.82 -3.13 -15.68
N SER A 39 5.12 -1.83 -15.60
CA SER A 39 4.14 -0.82 -15.14
C SER A 39 2.88 -0.82 -16.00
N SER A 40 3.03 -0.91 -17.34
CA SER A 40 1.90 -0.98 -18.27
C SER A 40 1.03 -2.21 -18.00
N GLN A 41 1.63 -3.40 -17.97
CA GLN A 41 0.90 -4.65 -17.70
C GLN A 41 0.12 -4.62 -16.40
N LEU A 42 0.69 -4.03 -15.34
CA LEU A 42 -0.03 -3.89 -14.07
C LEU A 42 -1.24 -2.96 -14.21
N LEU A 43 -1.08 -1.79 -14.84
CA LEU A 43 -2.18 -0.84 -15.02
C LEU A 43 -3.26 -1.38 -15.95
N ASP A 44 -2.88 -2.07 -17.04
CA ASP A 44 -3.81 -2.72 -17.96
C ASP A 44 -4.66 -3.79 -17.26
N ALA A 45 -4.04 -4.59 -16.37
CA ALA A 45 -4.77 -5.56 -15.54
C ALA A 45 -5.78 -4.89 -14.59
N PHE A 46 -5.47 -3.70 -14.07
CA PHE A 46 -6.44 -2.92 -13.29
C PHE A 46 -7.61 -2.41 -14.13
N VAL A 47 -7.34 -1.90 -15.33
CA VAL A 47 -8.39 -1.44 -16.28
C VAL A 47 -9.27 -2.62 -16.68
N GLU A 48 -8.70 -3.75 -17.05
CA GLU A 48 -9.42 -4.97 -17.42
C GLU A 48 -10.28 -5.50 -16.26
N ALA A 49 -9.79 -5.40 -15.03
CA ALA A 49 -10.56 -5.75 -13.84
C ALA A 49 -11.70 -4.78 -13.51
N GLY A 50 -11.79 -3.62 -14.21
CA GLY A 50 -12.84 -2.61 -14.03
C GLY A 50 -12.46 -1.41 -13.17
N ALA A 51 -11.19 -1.20 -12.88
CA ALA A 51 -10.73 0.02 -12.21
C ALA A 51 -10.79 1.22 -13.17
N ARG A 52 -11.16 2.40 -12.63
CA ARG A 52 -11.05 3.65 -13.36
C ARG A 52 -9.76 4.38 -12.98
N ALA A 53 -9.08 4.93 -13.99
CA ALA A 53 -7.87 5.74 -13.86
C ALA A 53 -6.81 5.15 -12.91
N PRO A 54 -6.35 3.89 -13.07
CA PRO A 54 -5.30 3.35 -12.22
C PRO A 54 -3.97 4.07 -12.46
N SER A 55 -3.21 4.31 -11.39
CA SER A 55 -1.89 4.96 -11.45
C SER A 55 -0.97 4.34 -10.39
N HIS A 56 0.24 3.95 -10.78
CA HIS A 56 1.21 3.42 -9.83
C HIS A 56 1.94 4.53 -9.05
N VAL A 57 2.38 4.22 -7.83
CA VAL A 57 3.21 5.09 -6.99
C VAL A 57 4.54 4.40 -6.74
N GLY A 58 5.60 4.89 -7.39
CA GLY A 58 6.91 4.23 -7.37
C GLY A 58 6.89 2.88 -8.11
N THR A 59 7.84 2.01 -7.79
CA THR A 59 8.06 0.73 -8.48
C THR A 59 7.69 -0.50 -7.64
N ASN A 60 7.25 -0.33 -6.42
CA ASN A 60 7.03 -1.40 -5.43
C ASN A 60 5.58 -1.91 -5.37
N GLY A 61 4.89 -1.97 -6.51
CA GLY A 61 3.55 -2.54 -6.59
C GLY A 61 2.51 -1.79 -5.74
N THR A 62 2.51 -0.46 -5.79
CA THR A 62 1.48 0.37 -5.16
C THR A 62 0.66 1.07 -6.24
N VAL A 63 -0.67 0.87 -6.26
CA VAL A 63 -1.57 1.42 -7.29
C VAL A 63 -2.74 2.14 -6.64
N VAL A 64 -2.95 3.40 -7.04
CA VAL A 64 -4.14 4.22 -6.70
C VAL A 64 -5.14 4.11 -7.84
N TYR A 65 -6.41 3.96 -7.52
CA TYR A 65 -7.48 3.78 -8.51
C TYR A 65 -8.86 4.13 -7.94
N TYR A 66 -9.85 4.34 -8.81
CA TYR A 66 -11.25 4.47 -8.41
C TYR A 66 -11.99 3.14 -8.56
N HIS A 67 -12.68 2.73 -7.51
CA HIS A 67 -13.61 1.60 -7.53
C HIS A 67 -14.45 1.51 -6.25
N SER A 68 -15.71 1.12 -6.38
CA SER A 68 -16.62 0.97 -5.24
C SER A 68 -16.24 -0.19 -4.31
N THR A 69 -15.71 -1.30 -4.85
CA THR A 69 -15.38 -2.53 -4.12
C THR A 69 -13.93 -2.96 -4.29
N GLY A 70 -13.05 -2.50 -3.38
CA GLY A 70 -11.61 -2.75 -3.46
C GLY A 70 -11.17 -4.21 -3.48
N PRO A 71 -11.57 -5.07 -2.51
CA PRO A 71 -11.05 -6.44 -2.40
C PRO A 71 -11.41 -7.35 -3.56
N THR A 72 -12.59 -7.20 -4.13
CA THR A 72 -13.03 -8.02 -5.28
C THR A 72 -12.24 -7.68 -6.54
N LEU A 73 -11.99 -6.39 -6.78
CA LEU A 73 -11.21 -5.94 -7.92
C LEU A 73 -9.79 -6.50 -7.86
N VAL A 74 -9.07 -6.36 -6.75
CA VAL A 74 -7.67 -6.82 -6.68
C VAL A 74 -7.52 -8.32 -6.78
N ARG A 75 -8.53 -9.11 -6.40
CA ARG A 75 -8.55 -10.55 -6.68
C ARG A 75 -8.60 -10.85 -8.18
N ARG A 76 -9.35 -10.06 -8.96
CA ARG A 76 -9.36 -10.17 -10.42
C ARG A 76 -8.01 -9.77 -11.01
N VAL A 77 -7.44 -8.65 -10.56
CA VAL A 77 -6.10 -8.22 -10.97
C VAL A 77 -5.07 -9.32 -10.70
N ALA A 78 -5.04 -9.90 -9.49
CA ALA A 78 -4.12 -10.99 -9.17
C ALA A 78 -4.29 -12.20 -10.09
N LYS A 79 -5.54 -12.58 -10.44
CA LYS A 79 -5.82 -13.65 -11.40
C LYS A 79 -5.30 -13.35 -12.81
N LEU A 80 -5.32 -12.09 -13.25
CA LEU A 80 -4.77 -11.67 -14.53
C LEU A 80 -3.23 -11.68 -14.52
N LEU A 81 -2.62 -11.28 -13.40
CA LEU A 81 -1.16 -11.28 -13.25
C LEU A 81 -0.56 -12.68 -13.15
N THR A 82 -1.27 -13.65 -12.57
CA THR A 82 -0.76 -15.02 -12.39
C THR A 82 -0.27 -15.66 -13.71
N PRO A 83 -1.06 -15.75 -14.78
CA PRO A 83 -0.58 -16.30 -16.05
C PRO A 83 0.43 -15.40 -16.77
N MET A 84 0.41 -14.09 -16.50
CA MET A 84 1.27 -13.11 -17.18
C MET A 84 2.70 -13.13 -16.65
N CYS A 85 2.88 -13.21 -15.33
CA CYS A 85 4.19 -13.12 -14.68
C CYS A 85 4.38 -14.05 -13.49
N GLY A 86 3.47 -14.98 -13.22
CA GLY A 86 3.54 -15.92 -12.10
C GLY A 86 3.26 -15.27 -10.74
N TYR A 87 2.66 -14.07 -10.69
CA TYR A 87 2.35 -13.42 -9.40
C TYR A 87 1.22 -14.16 -8.67
N HIS A 88 1.47 -14.55 -7.42
CA HIS A 88 0.51 -15.25 -6.55
C HIS A 88 0.64 -14.85 -5.06
N ASP A 89 1.24 -13.70 -4.79
CA ASP A 89 1.42 -13.20 -3.44
C ASP A 89 0.22 -12.34 -2.96
N MET A 90 0.26 -11.91 -1.71
CA MET A 90 -0.82 -11.14 -1.13
C MET A 90 -0.92 -9.71 -1.70
N VAL A 91 -2.16 -9.24 -1.74
CA VAL A 91 -2.47 -7.83 -2.01
C VAL A 91 -3.39 -7.31 -0.92
N THR A 92 -3.01 -6.23 -0.25
CA THR A 92 -3.88 -5.54 0.69
C THR A 92 -4.42 -4.25 0.09
N VAL A 93 -5.65 -3.86 0.48
CA VAL A 93 -6.32 -2.67 -0.04
C VAL A 93 -6.68 -1.73 1.09
N ARG A 94 -6.48 -0.44 0.86
CA ARG A 94 -6.90 0.62 1.78
C ARG A 94 -7.75 1.66 1.04
N SER A 95 -8.70 2.28 1.74
CA SER A 95 -9.44 3.43 1.21
C SER A 95 -8.58 4.69 1.24
N GLY A 96 -8.86 5.64 0.36
CA GLY A 96 -8.20 6.95 0.38
C GLY A 96 -8.34 7.64 1.74
N SER A 97 -9.53 7.58 2.34
CA SER A 97 -9.76 8.15 3.69
C SER A 97 -8.86 7.54 4.76
N ALA A 98 -8.68 6.21 4.77
CA ALA A 98 -7.79 5.54 5.73
C ALA A 98 -6.32 5.94 5.53
N LEU A 99 -5.91 6.20 4.29
CA LEU A 99 -4.53 6.64 4.00
C LEU A 99 -4.29 8.10 4.34
N ILE A 100 -5.26 8.98 4.18
CA ILE A 100 -5.18 10.37 4.65
C ILE A 100 -5.09 10.40 6.18
N GLU A 101 -5.86 9.58 6.88
CA GLU A 101 -5.77 9.46 8.34
C GLU A 101 -4.42 8.89 8.78
N LEU A 102 -3.94 7.83 8.13
CA LEU A 102 -2.61 7.30 8.38
C LEU A 102 -1.53 8.36 8.15
N HIS A 103 -1.61 9.12 7.07
CA HIS A 103 -0.65 10.20 6.79
C HIS A 103 -0.58 11.23 7.93
N ARG A 104 -1.71 11.56 8.59
CA ARG A 104 -1.71 12.45 9.77
C ARG A 104 -0.91 11.85 10.93
N ARG A 105 -1.01 10.54 11.16
CA ARG A 105 -0.25 9.83 12.20
C ARG A 105 1.24 9.76 11.89
N LEU A 106 1.63 9.83 10.63
CA LEU A 106 3.04 9.85 10.19
C LEU A 106 3.69 11.24 10.29
N ARG A 107 2.97 12.27 10.76
CA ARG A 107 3.54 13.60 10.97
C ARG A 107 4.59 13.54 12.07
N GLY A 108 5.74 14.18 11.83
CA GLY A 108 6.86 14.19 12.78
C GLY A 108 7.77 12.97 12.72
N LEU A 109 7.35 11.87 12.12
CA LEU A 109 8.22 10.71 11.90
C LEU A 109 9.08 10.97 10.67
N ARG A 110 10.41 10.93 10.81
CA ARG A 110 11.33 11.17 9.68
C ARG A 110 11.60 9.89 8.91
N ASP A 111 11.92 8.82 9.64
CA ASP A 111 12.33 7.52 9.13
C ASP A 111 11.46 6.43 9.72
N GLY A 112 11.40 5.28 9.06
CA GLY A 112 10.63 4.13 9.50
C GLY A 112 9.78 3.55 8.38
N GLU A 113 8.97 2.58 8.76
CA GLU A 113 8.17 1.80 7.84
C GLU A 113 6.72 1.69 8.30
N VAL A 114 5.83 1.58 7.34
CA VAL A 114 4.44 1.17 7.53
C VAL A 114 4.29 -0.24 6.98
N ILE A 115 3.92 -1.14 7.85
CA ILE A 115 3.67 -2.54 7.52
C ILE A 115 2.15 -2.73 7.44
N LEU A 116 1.67 -3.24 6.30
CA LEU A 116 0.26 -3.42 6.01
C LEU A 116 -0.08 -4.91 5.95
N TYR A 117 -1.19 -5.27 6.58
CA TYR A 117 -1.74 -6.62 6.66
C TYR A 117 -3.23 -6.56 7.01
N ASP A 118 -3.89 -7.69 7.09
CA ASP A 118 -5.28 -7.79 7.55
C ASP A 118 -5.38 -8.98 8.52
N THR A 119 -5.71 -8.71 9.79
CA THR A 119 -5.96 -9.72 10.83
C THR A 119 -7.38 -9.58 11.38
N THR A 120 -7.68 -10.30 12.45
CA THR A 120 -8.96 -10.24 13.14
C THR A 120 -9.21 -8.83 13.70
N PRO A 121 -10.39 -8.24 13.47
CA PRO A 121 -10.78 -7.00 14.10
C PRO A 121 -10.68 -7.06 15.62
N GLY A 122 -10.21 -5.96 16.24
CA GLY A 122 -9.98 -5.91 17.69
C GLY A 122 -8.57 -6.27 18.12
N PHE A 123 -7.69 -6.70 17.20
CA PHE A 123 -6.27 -6.86 17.49
C PHE A 123 -5.63 -5.47 17.66
N ASP A 124 -5.34 -5.12 18.91
CA ASP A 124 -4.75 -3.81 19.32
C ASP A 124 -3.87 -4.02 20.56
N PRO A 125 -2.72 -4.70 20.38
CA PRO A 125 -1.82 -4.96 21.51
C PRO A 125 -1.18 -3.67 22.03
N PRO A 126 -0.76 -3.61 23.30
CA PRO A 126 -0.11 -2.44 23.84
C PRO A 126 1.20 -2.14 23.10
N THR A 127 1.42 -0.87 22.81
CA THR A 127 2.65 -0.34 22.20
C THR A 127 3.24 0.75 23.07
N PRO A 128 4.56 1.05 23.00
CA PRO A 128 5.51 0.51 22.03
C PRO A 128 5.98 -0.92 22.34
N ILE A 129 6.32 -1.67 21.29
CA ILE A 129 7.03 -2.95 21.36
C ILE A 129 8.43 -2.72 20.82
N GLU A 130 9.45 -3.18 21.53
CA GLU A 130 10.83 -3.00 21.10
C GLU A 130 11.51 -4.36 20.92
N SER A 131 12.23 -4.54 19.81
CA SER A 131 13.05 -5.72 19.57
C SER A 131 14.47 -5.51 20.12
N ASP A 132 15.17 -6.60 20.37
CA ASP A 132 16.55 -6.59 20.91
C ASP A 132 17.54 -5.85 19.98
N ASP A 133 17.29 -5.83 18.68
CA ASP A 133 18.12 -5.18 17.66
C ASP A 133 17.75 -3.72 17.38
N GLY A 134 16.79 -3.15 18.16
CA GLY A 134 16.45 -1.74 18.14
C GLY A 134 15.37 -1.33 17.15
N LEU A 135 14.53 -2.27 16.68
CA LEU A 135 13.28 -1.95 16.02
C LEU A 135 12.23 -1.54 17.05
N ILE A 136 11.57 -0.41 16.84
CA ILE A 136 10.51 0.10 17.72
C ILE A 136 9.19 0.09 16.96
N VAL A 137 8.22 -0.69 17.43
CA VAL A 137 6.83 -0.67 16.93
C VAL A 137 6.07 0.41 17.69
N ILE A 138 5.79 1.53 17.04
CA ILE A 138 5.16 2.70 17.67
C ILE A 138 3.65 2.50 17.78
N SER A 139 3.06 1.82 16.80
CA SER A 139 1.62 1.55 16.72
C SER A 139 1.40 0.23 16.00
N LEU A 140 0.47 -0.56 16.50
CA LEU A 140 0.13 -1.88 15.96
C LEU A 140 -1.37 -2.10 16.15
N ASP A 141 -2.12 -2.24 15.06
CA ASP A 141 -3.56 -2.54 15.05
C ASP A 141 -3.86 -3.73 14.12
N HIS A 142 -5.11 -4.10 13.94
CA HIS A 142 -5.52 -5.24 13.10
C HIS A 142 -5.22 -5.09 11.60
N ARG A 143 -4.72 -3.93 11.15
CA ARG A 143 -4.52 -3.63 9.71
C ARG A 143 -3.15 -3.10 9.37
N ARG A 144 -2.39 -2.65 10.37
CA ARG A 144 -1.08 -2.03 10.13
C ARG A 144 -0.22 -1.99 11.38
N ALA A 145 1.09 -1.86 11.15
CA ALA A 145 2.05 -1.41 12.13
C ALA A 145 2.81 -0.20 11.60
N ILE A 146 3.23 0.68 12.50
CA ILE A 146 4.17 1.77 12.24
C ILE A 146 5.40 1.50 13.04
N THR A 147 6.57 1.49 12.40
CA THR A 147 7.84 1.20 13.04
C THR A 147 8.84 2.31 12.81
N GLN A 148 9.76 2.44 13.75
CA GLN A 148 10.97 3.24 13.65
C GLN A 148 12.19 2.40 14.06
N HIS A 149 13.36 2.94 13.78
CA HIS A 149 14.62 2.36 14.22
C HIS A 149 15.24 3.23 15.30
N ARG A 150 15.83 2.60 16.33
CA ARG A 150 16.65 3.32 17.28
C ARG A 150 17.87 3.90 16.55
N LEU A 151 18.23 5.14 16.85
CA LEU A 151 19.39 5.79 16.22
C LEU A 151 20.65 4.94 16.42
N GLY A 152 21.35 4.67 15.33
CA GLY A 152 22.58 3.86 15.32
C GLY A 152 22.35 2.34 15.33
N SER A 153 21.11 1.85 15.40
CA SER A 153 20.82 0.42 15.28
C SER A 153 20.80 -0.02 13.80
N ARG A 154 21.01 -1.33 13.59
CA ARG A 154 20.80 -2.00 12.28
C ARG A 154 19.73 -3.06 12.49
N PRO A 155 18.47 -2.68 12.57
CA PRO A 155 17.41 -3.61 12.91
C PRO A 155 17.17 -4.63 11.81
N THR A 156 16.65 -5.77 12.21
CA THR A 156 16.01 -6.75 11.34
C THR A 156 14.91 -6.07 10.51
N ALA A 157 14.66 -6.57 9.30
CA ALA A 157 13.58 -6.06 8.47
C ALA A 157 12.25 -6.08 9.23
N ALA A 158 11.61 -4.92 9.36
CA ALA A 158 10.39 -4.77 10.18
C ALA A 158 9.24 -5.66 9.70
N GLY A 159 9.12 -5.91 8.39
CA GLY A 159 8.07 -6.76 7.83
C GLY A 159 8.05 -8.18 8.43
N PRO A 160 9.14 -8.98 8.41
CA PRO A 160 9.20 -10.29 9.04
C PRO A 160 8.92 -10.26 10.55
N PHE A 161 9.44 -9.26 11.27
CA PHE A 161 9.18 -9.13 12.70
C PHE A 161 7.68 -8.93 12.97
N ILE A 162 7.04 -8.00 12.27
CA ILE A 162 5.59 -7.79 12.40
C ILE A 162 4.81 -9.03 11.95
N ALA A 163 5.21 -9.70 10.87
CA ALA A 163 4.55 -10.93 10.41
C ALA A 163 4.54 -12.01 11.49
N SER A 164 5.62 -12.16 12.27
CA SER A 164 5.67 -13.09 13.40
C SER A 164 4.73 -12.71 14.55
N LEU A 165 4.56 -11.40 14.80
CA LEU A 165 3.65 -10.92 15.86
C LEU A 165 2.17 -11.08 15.49
N VAL A 166 1.83 -10.85 14.22
CA VAL A 166 0.44 -10.83 13.76
C VAL A 166 -0.03 -12.17 13.16
N GLY A 167 0.89 -13.09 12.90
CA GLY A 167 0.61 -14.43 12.37
C GLY A 167 0.12 -14.47 10.91
N VAL A 168 0.27 -13.38 10.15
CA VAL A 168 -0.15 -13.29 8.75
C VAL A 168 0.93 -12.62 7.88
N PRO A 169 0.92 -12.87 6.56
CA PRO A 169 1.81 -12.19 5.64
C PRO A 169 1.63 -10.66 5.66
N THR A 170 2.71 -9.93 5.48
CA THR A 170 2.72 -8.46 5.52
C THR A 170 3.35 -7.87 4.27
N THR A 171 3.00 -6.63 3.93
CA THR A 171 3.70 -5.84 2.92
C THR A 171 4.19 -4.52 3.53
N THR A 172 5.40 -4.12 3.20
CA THR A 172 6.08 -2.99 3.83
C THR A 172 6.25 -1.82 2.86
N ARG A 173 6.05 -0.61 3.36
CA ARG A 173 6.34 0.64 2.65
C ARG A 173 7.07 1.61 3.58
N SER A 174 8.08 2.29 3.06
CA SER A 174 8.71 3.38 3.81
C SER A 174 7.70 4.51 4.08
N ILE A 175 7.91 5.26 5.16
CA ILE A 175 7.11 6.46 5.47
C ILE A 175 7.13 7.44 4.28
N THR A 176 8.27 7.59 3.60
CA THR A 176 8.39 8.42 2.39
C THR A 176 7.45 7.95 1.27
N THR A 177 7.39 6.64 1.03
CA THR A 177 6.45 6.08 0.04
C THR A 177 5.01 6.36 0.46
N MET A 178 4.66 6.19 1.73
CA MET A 178 3.30 6.44 2.22
C MET A 178 2.88 7.90 2.11
N ARG A 179 3.81 8.86 2.25
CA ARG A 179 3.55 10.28 1.98
C ARG A 179 3.20 10.51 0.51
N ARG A 180 4.00 9.96 -0.41
CA ARG A 180 3.72 10.04 -1.85
C ARG A 180 2.38 9.40 -2.24
N VAL A 181 1.99 8.31 -1.56
CA VAL A 181 0.67 7.69 -1.73
C VAL A 181 -0.43 8.65 -1.26
N ALA A 182 -0.28 9.29 -0.11
CA ALA A 182 -1.27 10.25 0.40
C ALA A 182 -1.41 11.48 -0.52
N ASP A 183 -0.31 11.96 -1.09
CA ASP A 183 -0.34 13.07 -2.05
C ASP A 183 -1.07 12.65 -3.33
N ARG A 184 -0.80 11.46 -3.85
CA ARG A 184 -1.53 10.92 -4.99
C ARG A 184 -3.03 10.74 -4.70
N VAL A 185 -3.40 10.31 -3.49
CA VAL A 185 -4.81 10.23 -3.07
C VAL A 185 -5.49 11.60 -3.05
N ARG A 186 -4.78 12.66 -2.63
CA ARG A 186 -5.31 14.04 -2.69
C ARG A 186 -5.52 14.51 -4.13
N GLU A 187 -4.54 14.27 -5.01
CA GLU A 187 -4.68 14.58 -6.45
C GLU A 187 -5.93 13.92 -7.05
N TYR A 188 -6.21 12.67 -6.67
CA TYR A 188 -7.40 11.94 -7.11
C TYR A 188 -8.70 12.53 -6.53
N ALA A 189 -8.65 13.07 -5.32
CA ALA A 189 -9.80 13.72 -4.70
C ALA A 189 -10.07 15.14 -5.24
N GLY A 190 -9.19 15.68 -6.10
CA GLY A 190 -9.27 17.05 -6.57
C GLY A 190 -8.92 18.09 -5.51
N ALA A 191 -8.15 17.72 -4.51
CA ALA A 191 -7.77 18.56 -3.37
C ALA A 191 -6.33 19.08 -3.50
#